data_ef498e0c87881c656a0e1bfb9f7fe91a
#
_entry.id   ef498e0c87881c656a0e1bfb9f7fe91a
#
_cell.length_a   1.000
_cell.length_b   1.000
_cell.length_c   1.000
_cell.angle_alpha   90.00
_cell.angle_beta   90.00
_cell.angle_gamma   90.00
#
_symmetry.space_group_name_H-M   'P 1'
#
loop_
_entity.id
_entity.type
_entity.pdbx_description
1 polymer ?
#
loop_
_entity_poly.entity_id
_entity_poly.type
_entity_poly.pdbx_seq_one_letter_code
_entity_poly.pdbx_strand_id
1 'polypeptide(L)'
;MKKGFTLVEFAISFCLISTISLLLFELIISMKTLYINGNIKTTMLDKQAIMLKRIYDDYNNYDLKIVQSCGDKCYRFTYLKKDTTIKTVDLKIDVENKKIAYDDYTMKLENGSYIGDITTSVNNEIMNNTTINNSLLTINIPIYNSIVDGDYGFNINMPYISTQTSINI
;
A
#
# COMPACT_ATOMS: atom_id res chain seq x y z
N MET A 1 42.07 -19.75 54.76
CA MET A 1 42.39 -20.57 53.59
C MET A 1 41.56 -20.04 52.44
N LYS A 2 42.17 -19.43 51.40
CA LYS A 2 41.47 -19.03 50.17
C LYS A 2 41.24 -20.30 49.35
N LYS A 3 39.99 -20.76 49.21
CA LYS A 3 39.64 -21.87 48.31
C LYS A 3 39.90 -21.40 46.89
N GLY A 4 40.85 -22.00 46.19
CA GLY A 4 41.08 -21.75 44.76
C GLY A 4 39.91 -22.29 43.96
N PHE A 5 39.56 -21.59 42.90
CA PHE A 5 38.55 -22.01 41.94
C PHE A 5 39.01 -23.32 41.28
N THR A 6 38.15 -24.32 41.26
CA THR A 6 38.50 -25.57 40.60
C THR A 6 38.41 -25.44 39.10
N LEU A 7 39.21 -26.17 38.32
CA LEU A 7 39.19 -26.16 36.87
C LEU A 7 37.78 -26.51 36.30
N VAL A 8 37.08 -27.36 37.04
CA VAL A 8 35.70 -27.77 36.69
C VAL A 8 34.71 -26.62 36.87
N GLU A 9 34.79 -25.87 37.98
CA GLU A 9 33.95 -24.70 38.22
C GLU A 9 34.18 -23.59 37.16
N PHE A 10 35.43 -23.41 36.75
CA PHE A 10 35.77 -22.49 35.65
C PHE A 10 35.15 -22.94 34.33
N ALA A 11 35.29 -24.24 33.99
CA ALA A 11 34.71 -24.76 32.73
C ALA A 11 33.19 -24.62 32.69
N ILE A 12 32.51 -24.95 33.81
CA ILE A 12 31.05 -24.80 33.90
C ILE A 12 30.62 -23.33 33.76
N SER A 13 31.31 -22.42 34.45
CA SER A 13 31.03 -20.98 34.36
C SER A 13 31.24 -20.44 32.96
N PHE A 14 32.29 -20.89 32.26
CA PHE A 14 32.55 -20.49 30.88
C PHE A 14 31.45 -20.99 29.92
N CYS A 15 31.02 -22.25 30.06
CA CYS A 15 29.91 -22.81 29.29
C CYS A 15 28.60 -22.00 29.50
N LEU A 16 28.29 -21.68 30.76
CA LEU A 16 27.09 -20.88 31.08
C LEU A 16 27.15 -19.48 30.48
N ILE A 17 28.28 -18.80 30.59
CA ILE A 17 28.45 -17.45 29.98
C ILE A 17 28.34 -17.52 28.47
N SER A 18 28.91 -18.53 27.82
CA SER A 18 28.87 -18.73 26.39
C SER A 18 27.43 -18.96 25.89
N THR A 19 26.66 -19.81 26.58
CA THR A 19 25.25 -20.07 26.21
C THR A 19 24.38 -18.86 26.39
N ILE A 20 24.54 -18.12 27.49
CA ILE A 20 23.79 -16.86 27.72
C ILE A 20 24.15 -15.84 26.65
N SER A 21 25.43 -15.70 26.28
CA SER A 21 25.88 -14.76 25.25
C SER A 21 25.26 -15.07 23.88
N LEU A 22 25.18 -16.36 23.50
CA LEU A 22 24.54 -16.80 22.28
C LEU A 22 23.05 -16.46 22.26
N LEU A 23 22.33 -16.73 23.35
CA LEU A 23 20.91 -16.42 23.48
C LEU A 23 20.65 -14.90 23.37
N LEU A 24 21.48 -14.08 24.00
CA LEU A 24 21.39 -12.64 23.92
C LEU A 24 21.64 -12.13 22.48
N PHE A 25 22.59 -12.75 21.77
CA PHE A 25 22.89 -12.38 20.39
C PHE A 25 21.71 -12.72 19.45
N GLU A 26 21.11 -13.91 19.58
CA GLU A 26 19.91 -14.29 18.83
C GLU A 26 18.73 -13.35 19.11
N LEU A 27 18.56 -12.96 20.36
CA LEU A 27 17.51 -12.01 20.76
C LEU A 27 17.71 -10.65 20.09
N ILE A 28 18.93 -10.12 20.06
CA ILE A 28 19.26 -8.84 19.39
C ILE A 28 18.97 -8.92 17.90
N ILE A 29 19.36 -10.01 17.23
CA ILE A 29 19.08 -10.20 15.79
C ILE A 29 17.57 -10.25 15.55
N SER A 30 16.84 -10.99 16.35
CA SER A 30 15.39 -11.11 16.25
C SER A 30 14.69 -9.76 16.45
N MET A 31 15.08 -9.00 17.47
CA MET A 31 14.54 -7.65 17.71
C MET A 31 14.83 -6.70 16.54
N LYS A 32 16.04 -6.74 15.98
CA LYS A 32 16.41 -5.92 14.81
C LYS A 32 15.53 -6.27 13.60
N THR A 33 15.31 -7.56 13.35
CA THR A 33 14.46 -8.03 12.24
C THR A 33 13.01 -7.56 12.42
N LEU A 34 12.46 -7.73 13.62
CA LEU A 34 11.10 -7.26 13.94
C LEU A 34 10.97 -5.74 13.77
N TYR A 35 11.96 -4.98 14.20
CA TYR A 35 11.98 -3.52 14.06
C TYR A 35 11.99 -3.10 12.58
N ILE A 36 12.85 -3.70 11.76
CA ILE A 36 12.95 -3.39 10.32
C ILE A 36 11.62 -3.74 9.62
N ASN A 37 11.08 -4.94 9.88
CA ASN A 37 9.83 -5.39 9.28
C ASN A 37 8.66 -4.48 9.69
N GLY A 38 8.58 -4.12 10.97
CA GLY A 38 7.56 -3.20 11.47
C GLY A 38 7.63 -1.82 10.83
N ASN A 39 8.84 -1.28 10.68
CA ASN A 39 9.05 0.04 10.06
C ASN A 39 8.65 0.03 8.58
N ILE A 40 9.06 -0.99 7.80
CA ILE A 40 8.66 -1.15 6.39
C ILE A 40 7.14 -1.20 6.28
N LYS A 41 6.49 -2.06 7.08
CA LYS A 41 5.03 -2.21 7.07
C LYS A 41 4.32 -0.91 7.38
N THR A 42 4.70 -0.22 8.43
CA THR A 42 4.09 1.06 8.85
C THR A 42 4.25 2.10 7.76
N THR A 43 5.47 2.24 7.20
CA THR A 43 5.73 3.21 6.13
C THR A 43 4.90 2.94 4.87
N MET A 44 4.74 1.66 4.50
CA MET A 44 3.91 1.30 3.35
C MET A 44 2.44 1.62 3.59
N LEU A 45 1.89 1.28 4.76
CA LEU A 45 0.51 1.58 5.13
C LEU A 45 0.24 3.09 5.22
N ASP A 46 1.15 3.87 5.76
CA ASP A 46 1.04 5.33 5.84
C ASP A 46 0.98 5.95 4.44
N LYS A 47 1.88 5.55 3.55
CA LYS A 47 1.90 6.03 2.16
C LYS A 47 0.62 5.66 1.41
N GLN A 48 0.14 4.43 1.60
CA GLN A 48 -1.13 3.95 1.07
C GLN A 48 -2.30 4.81 1.57
N ALA A 49 -2.37 5.04 2.88
CA ALA A 49 -3.43 5.85 3.50
C ALA A 49 -3.46 7.28 2.97
N ILE A 50 -2.29 7.92 2.78
CA ILE A 50 -2.17 9.26 2.19
C ILE A 50 -2.67 9.26 0.75
N MET A 51 -2.28 8.26 -0.05
CA MET A 51 -2.72 8.14 -1.44
C MET A 51 -4.23 8.00 -1.54
N LEU A 52 -4.80 7.05 -0.80
CA LEU A 52 -6.25 6.81 -0.77
C LEU A 52 -7.02 8.04 -0.29
N LYS A 53 -6.53 8.71 0.77
CA LYS A 53 -7.14 9.92 1.27
C LYS A 53 -7.26 10.98 0.17
N ARG A 54 -6.21 11.25 -0.59
CA ARG A 54 -6.22 12.25 -1.68
C ARG A 54 -7.23 11.89 -2.78
N ILE A 55 -7.24 10.61 -3.18
CA ILE A 55 -8.19 10.13 -4.19
C ILE A 55 -9.64 10.29 -3.72
N TYR A 56 -9.93 9.89 -2.47
CA TYR A 56 -11.28 9.99 -1.93
C TYR A 56 -11.67 11.43 -1.54
N ASP A 57 -10.73 12.30 -1.18
CA ASP A 57 -11.00 13.72 -0.96
C ASP A 57 -11.47 14.38 -2.27
N ASP A 58 -10.84 14.07 -3.39
CA ASP A 58 -11.31 14.57 -4.70
C ASP A 58 -12.67 13.96 -5.07
N TYR A 59 -12.86 12.67 -4.91
CA TYR A 59 -14.11 11.99 -5.18
C TYR A 59 -15.28 12.54 -4.35
N ASN A 60 -15.05 12.82 -3.07
CA ASN A 60 -16.10 13.32 -2.15
C ASN A 60 -16.40 14.82 -2.35
N ASN A 61 -15.43 15.59 -2.80
CA ASN A 61 -15.58 17.05 -2.95
C ASN A 61 -16.06 17.47 -4.34
N TYR A 62 -15.92 16.60 -5.34
CA TYR A 62 -16.23 16.91 -6.74
C TYR A 62 -17.05 15.79 -7.38
N ASP A 63 -17.86 16.13 -8.39
CA ASP A 63 -18.64 15.16 -9.15
C ASP A 63 -17.76 14.48 -10.20
N LEU A 64 -17.53 13.16 -10.08
CA LEU A 64 -16.83 12.37 -11.08
C LEU A 64 -17.67 12.28 -12.36
N LYS A 65 -17.11 12.69 -13.50
CA LYS A 65 -17.80 12.71 -14.80
C LYS A 65 -17.22 11.72 -15.79
N ILE A 66 -15.91 11.60 -15.85
CA ILE A 66 -15.24 10.74 -16.83
C ILE A 66 -14.07 10.03 -16.14
N VAL A 67 -13.95 8.73 -16.42
CA VAL A 67 -12.74 7.96 -16.13
C VAL A 67 -12.30 7.34 -17.46
N GLN A 68 -11.05 7.57 -17.85
CA GLN A 68 -10.53 7.04 -19.10
C GLN A 68 -9.06 6.62 -18.96
N SER A 69 -8.61 5.69 -19.78
CA SER A 69 -7.21 5.37 -19.89
C SER A 69 -6.43 6.56 -20.48
N CYS A 70 -5.28 6.87 -19.90
CA CYS A 70 -4.35 7.89 -20.40
C CYS A 70 -3.02 7.29 -20.89
N GLY A 71 -2.96 5.97 -21.05
CA GLY A 71 -1.80 5.19 -21.47
C GLY A 71 -1.70 3.88 -20.69
N ASP A 72 -0.57 3.20 -20.79
CA ASP A 72 -0.34 1.98 -20.01
C ASP A 72 -0.32 2.31 -18.52
N LYS A 73 -1.15 1.61 -17.74
CA LYS A 73 -1.28 1.76 -16.28
C LYS A 73 -1.49 3.21 -15.84
N CYS A 74 -2.27 3.96 -16.63
CA CYS A 74 -2.61 5.35 -16.39
C CYS A 74 -4.13 5.52 -16.48
N TYR A 75 -4.72 6.12 -15.43
CA TYR A 75 -6.15 6.39 -15.33
C TYR A 75 -6.38 7.88 -15.12
N ARG A 76 -7.14 8.50 -16.01
CA ARG A 76 -7.48 9.93 -15.95
C ARG A 76 -8.89 10.10 -15.41
N PHE A 77 -8.99 10.82 -14.30
CA PHE A 77 -10.24 11.20 -13.66
C PHE A 77 -10.57 12.63 -14.00
N THR A 78 -11.77 12.86 -14.50
CA THR A 78 -12.29 14.19 -14.79
C THR A 78 -13.46 14.48 -13.87
N TYR A 79 -13.29 15.49 -13.03
CA TYR A 79 -14.27 15.92 -12.04
C TYR A 79 -14.87 17.28 -12.42
N LEU A 80 -16.14 17.48 -12.11
CA LEU A 80 -16.82 18.76 -12.20
C LEU A 80 -16.90 19.38 -10.80
N LYS A 81 -16.37 20.58 -10.67
CA LYS A 81 -16.49 21.36 -9.43
C LYS A 81 -17.85 22.07 -9.37
N LYS A 82 -18.24 22.52 -8.18
CA LYS A 82 -19.51 23.26 -7.95
C LYS A 82 -19.57 24.57 -8.71
N ASP A 83 -18.44 25.17 -9.03
CA ASP A 83 -18.31 26.39 -9.84
C ASP A 83 -18.30 26.12 -11.36
N THR A 84 -18.64 24.89 -11.77
CA THR A 84 -18.62 24.41 -13.16
C THR A 84 -17.24 24.29 -13.80
N THR A 85 -16.17 24.53 -13.04
CA THR A 85 -14.80 24.29 -13.54
C THR A 85 -14.48 22.80 -13.55
N ILE A 86 -13.64 22.39 -14.51
CA ILE A 86 -13.21 21.01 -14.67
C ILE A 86 -11.87 20.82 -13.96
N LYS A 87 -11.78 19.80 -13.10
CA LYS A 87 -10.53 19.30 -12.55
C LYS A 87 -10.20 17.95 -13.20
N THR A 88 -9.02 17.86 -13.80
CA THR A 88 -8.53 16.60 -14.37
C THR A 88 -7.30 16.14 -13.60
N VAL A 89 -7.30 14.89 -13.16
CA VAL A 89 -6.21 14.28 -12.38
C VAL A 89 -5.85 12.93 -12.97
N ASP A 90 -4.56 12.65 -13.09
CA ASP A 90 -4.06 11.38 -13.57
C ASP A 90 -3.53 10.53 -12.39
N LEU A 91 -3.99 9.28 -12.33
CA LEU A 91 -3.37 8.22 -11.52
C LEU A 91 -2.41 7.46 -12.44
N LYS A 92 -1.11 7.63 -12.21
CA LYS A 92 -0.04 6.98 -13.00
C LYS A 92 0.69 5.96 -12.17
N ILE A 93 0.84 4.75 -12.69
CA ILE A 93 1.50 3.64 -12.01
C ILE A 93 2.73 3.26 -12.82
N ASP A 94 3.89 3.65 -12.32
CA ASP A 94 5.19 3.33 -12.91
C ASP A 94 5.79 2.13 -12.18
N VAL A 95 5.61 0.95 -12.77
CA VAL A 95 6.06 -0.32 -12.20
C VAL A 95 7.58 -0.42 -12.18
N GLU A 96 8.25 0.09 -13.22
CA GLU A 96 9.71 0.03 -13.34
C GLU A 96 10.40 0.90 -12.28
N ASN A 97 9.94 2.13 -12.11
CA ASN A 97 10.48 3.05 -11.11
C ASN A 97 9.83 2.90 -9.73
N LYS A 98 8.91 1.95 -9.58
CA LYS A 98 8.21 1.65 -8.30
C LYS A 98 7.54 2.88 -7.71
N LYS A 99 6.77 3.60 -8.53
CA LYS A 99 6.08 4.83 -8.15
C LYS A 99 4.62 4.77 -8.54
N ILE A 100 3.79 5.35 -7.68
CA ILE A 100 2.38 5.61 -7.95
C ILE A 100 2.15 7.09 -7.72
N ALA A 101 1.68 7.80 -8.73
CA ALA A 101 1.44 9.23 -8.67
C ALA A 101 -0.04 9.55 -8.84
N TYR A 102 -0.56 10.46 -8.02
CA TYR A 102 -1.90 11.02 -8.13
C TYR A 102 -1.83 12.51 -7.83
N ASP A 103 -2.21 13.34 -8.82
CA ASP A 103 -2.09 14.80 -8.77
C ASP A 103 -0.63 15.23 -8.47
N ASP A 104 -0.42 15.99 -7.42
CA ASP A 104 0.88 16.48 -6.94
C ASP A 104 1.64 15.46 -6.05
N TYR A 105 0.98 14.38 -5.65
CA TYR A 105 1.55 13.39 -4.74
C TYR A 105 2.13 12.19 -5.48
N THR A 106 3.36 11.83 -5.14
CA THR A 106 4.01 10.63 -5.64
C THR A 106 4.43 9.73 -4.50
N MET A 107 3.83 8.56 -4.43
CA MET A 107 4.21 7.48 -3.54
C MET A 107 5.37 6.71 -4.17
N LYS A 108 6.55 6.77 -3.55
CA LYS A 108 7.69 5.87 -3.88
C LYS A 108 7.63 4.66 -2.95
N LEU A 109 7.77 3.48 -3.53
CA LEU A 109 7.80 2.25 -2.76
C LEU A 109 9.16 2.05 -2.09
N GLU A 110 9.15 1.37 -0.93
CA GLU A 110 10.36 1.03 -0.18
C GLU A 110 11.22 -0.02 -0.91
N ASN A 111 12.47 -0.12 -0.50
CA ASN A 111 13.37 -1.15 -1.01
C ASN A 111 12.79 -2.55 -0.81
N GLY A 112 12.96 -3.41 -1.82
CA GLY A 112 12.37 -4.74 -1.82
C GLY A 112 10.89 -4.78 -2.21
N SER A 113 10.20 -3.64 -2.35
CA SER A 113 8.82 -3.61 -2.80
C SER A 113 8.71 -3.67 -4.32
N TYR A 114 7.59 -4.24 -4.79
CA TYR A 114 7.22 -4.26 -6.21
C TYR A 114 5.70 -4.20 -6.35
N ILE A 115 5.25 -3.73 -7.51
CA ILE A 115 3.83 -3.64 -7.86
C ILE A 115 3.49 -4.92 -8.64
N GLY A 116 2.44 -5.60 -8.23
CA GLY A 116 1.90 -6.77 -8.93
C GLY A 116 1.00 -6.41 -10.10
N ASP A 117 0.22 -7.39 -10.56
CA ASP A 117 -0.70 -7.19 -11.68
C ASP A 117 -1.88 -6.33 -11.28
N ILE A 118 -1.99 -5.17 -11.93
CA ILE A 118 -3.07 -4.22 -11.70
C ILE A 118 -4.32 -4.73 -12.40
N THR A 119 -5.42 -4.81 -11.66
CA THR A 119 -6.70 -5.19 -12.23
C THR A 119 -7.72 -4.08 -12.12
N THR A 120 -8.51 -3.89 -13.17
CA THR A 120 -9.59 -2.93 -13.20
C THR A 120 -10.88 -3.63 -13.55
N SER A 121 -11.91 -3.39 -12.78
CA SER A 121 -13.25 -3.92 -13.04
C SER A 121 -14.31 -2.85 -12.93
N VAL A 122 -15.32 -2.97 -13.79
CA VAL A 122 -16.50 -2.12 -13.79
C VAL A 122 -17.71 -3.03 -13.61
N ASN A 123 -18.30 -3.00 -12.44
CA ASN A 123 -19.49 -3.79 -12.13
C ASN A 123 -20.73 -2.92 -12.23
N ASN A 124 -21.66 -3.32 -13.11
CA ASN A 124 -22.95 -2.67 -13.27
C ASN A 124 -24.00 -3.46 -12.48
N GLU A 125 -24.51 -2.90 -11.39
CA GLU A 125 -25.67 -3.45 -10.69
C GLU A 125 -26.94 -2.81 -11.24
N ILE A 126 -27.82 -3.64 -11.83
CA ILE A 126 -29.16 -3.21 -12.26
C ILE A 126 -30.06 -3.31 -11.03
N MET A 127 -30.32 -2.20 -10.39
CA MET A 127 -31.36 -2.12 -9.35
C MET A 127 -32.75 -2.02 -9.98
N ASN A 128 -33.61 -2.99 -9.63
CA ASN A 128 -35.01 -3.13 -9.99
C ASN A 128 -35.69 -1.87 -10.53
N ASN A 129 -36.09 -1.95 -11.83
CA ASN A 129 -37.09 -1.12 -12.53
C ASN A 129 -36.95 0.42 -12.47
N THR A 130 -35.91 0.97 -11.94
CA THR A 130 -35.58 2.38 -12.09
C THR A 130 -34.30 2.53 -12.92
N THR A 131 -34.28 3.45 -13.85
CA THR A 131 -33.20 3.75 -14.80
C THR A 131 -31.89 4.27 -14.16
N ILE A 132 -31.71 4.09 -12.86
CA ILE A 132 -30.51 4.50 -12.12
C ILE A 132 -29.64 3.25 -11.92
N ASN A 133 -28.70 3.05 -12.81
CA ASN A 133 -27.70 1.99 -12.67
C ASN A 133 -26.58 2.51 -11.75
N ASN A 134 -26.58 2.07 -10.50
CA ASN A 134 -25.41 2.22 -9.65
C ASN A 134 -24.33 1.25 -10.13
N SER A 135 -23.21 1.80 -10.50
CA SER A 135 -22.06 1.03 -10.97
C SER A 135 -20.89 1.26 -10.05
N LEU A 136 -19.98 0.27 -9.97
CA LEU A 136 -18.78 0.34 -9.14
C LEU A 136 -17.55 0.19 -10.03
N LEU A 137 -16.71 1.22 -10.03
CA LEU A 137 -15.37 1.14 -10.57
C LEU A 137 -14.43 0.66 -9.46
N THR A 138 -13.73 -0.43 -9.72
CA THR A 138 -12.69 -0.94 -8.82
C THR A 138 -11.35 -0.97 -9.56
N ILE A 139 -10.33 -0.33 -9.00
CA ILE A 139 -8.95 -0.44 -9.45
C ILE A 139 -8.15 -1.07 -8.30
N ASN A 140 -7.66 -2.28 -8.52
CA ASN A 140 -6.82 -2.98 -7.56
C ASN A 140 -5.35 -2.84 -7.94
N ILE A 141 -4.55 -2.33 -7.01
CA ILE A 141 -3.12 -2.12 -7.16
C ILE A 141 -2.40 -2.93 -6.08
N PRO A 142 -2.03 -4.19 -6.35
CA PRO A 142 -1.34 -5.02 -5.37
C PRO A 142 0.12 -4.58 -5.23
N ILE A 143 0.59 -4.50 -3.99
CA ILE A 143 1.97 -4.12 -3.65
C ILE A 143 2.53 -5.17 -2.71
N TYR A 144 3.64 -5.75 -3.07
CA TYR A 144 4.35 -6.76 -2.29
C TYR A 144 5.72 -6.26 -1.87
N ASN A 145 6.28 -6.90 -0.85
CA ASN A 145 7.65 -6.64 -0.42
C ASN A 145 8.38 -7.96 -0.18
N SER A 146 9.62 -8.05 -0.62
CA SER A 146 10.43 -9.28 -0.50
C SER A 146 10.95 -9.56 0.92
N ILE A 147 10.87 -8.59 1.82
CA ILE A 147 11.36 -8.69 3.21
C ILE A 147 10.21 -8.98 4.16
N VAL A 148 9.03 -8.45 3.87
CA VAL A 148 7.84 -8.53 4.74
C VAL A 148 6.72 -9.20 3.97
N ASP A 149 6.24 -10.34 4.49
CA ASP A 149 5.12 -11.05 3.91
C ASP A 149 3.83 -10.23 3.99
N GLY A 150 3.05 -10.27 2.93
CA GLY A 150 1.73 -9.66 2.84
C GLY A 150 1.51 -8.86 1.57
N ASP A 151 0.25 -8.59 1.30
CA ASP A 151 -0.17 -7.64 0.27
C ASP A 151 -0.42 -6.29 0.93
N TYR A 152 0.35 -5.30 0.52
CA TYR A 152 0.26 -3.91 0.95
C TYR A 152 -0.36 -3.03 -0.13
N GLY A 153 -1.01 -3.65 -1.08
CA GLY A 153 -1.75 -2.99 -2.12
C GLY A 153 -3.03 -2.35 -1.61
N PHE A 154 -3.70 -1.65 -2.49
CA PHE A 154 -4.95 -0.98 -2.16
C PHE A 154 -5.94 -1.03 -3.31
N ASN A 155 -7.21 -0.99 -2.93
CA ASN A 155 -8.33 -0.94 -3.85
C ASN A 155 -8.92 0.47 -3.85
N ILE A 156 -9.09 1.03 -5.05
CA ILE A 156 -9.84 2.25 -5.25
C ILE A 156 -11.24 1.83 -5.71
N ASN A 157 -12.22 2.02 -4.83
CA ASN A 157 -13.62 1.67 -5.10
C ASN A 157 -14.43 2.96 -5.22
N MET A 158 -14.89 3.26 -6.43
CA MET A 158 -15.67 4.47 -6.71
C MET A 158 -17.05 4.09 -7.22
N PRO A 159 -18.10 4.19 -6.40
CA PRO A 159 -19.45 4.09 -6.90
C PRO A 159 -19.77 5.30 -7.80
N TYR A 160 -20.48 5.06 -8.89
CA TYR A 160 -20.86 6.11 -9.82
C TYR A 160 -22.24 5.84 -10.43
N ILE A 161 -22.88 6.90 -10.92
CA ILE A 161 -24.15 6.80 -11.63
C ILE A 161 -23.85 6.74 -13.13
N SER A 162 -24.12 5.62 -13.78
CA SER A 162 -23.75 5.36 -15.18
C SER A 162 -24.33 6.34 -16.18
N THR A 163 -25.46 7.02 -15.85
CA THR A 163 -26.05 8.08 -16.67
C THR A 163 -25.32 9.42 -16.58
N GLN A 164 -24.46 9.60 -15.57
CA GLN A 164 -23.73 10.85 -15.31
C GLN A 164 -22.22 10.70 -15.50
N THR A 165 -21.72 9.47 -15.49
CA THR A 165 -20.26 9.19 -15.55
C THR A 165 -19.97 8.25 -16.72
N SER A 166 -19.01 8.62 -17.57
CA SER A 166 -18.50 7.78 -18.66
C SER A 166 -17.18 7.12 -18.22
N ILE A 167 -17.08 5.81 -18.40
CA ILE A 167 -15.88 5.04 -18.08
C ILE A 167 -15.39 4.32 -19.34
N ASN A 168 -14.15 4.65 -19.76
CA ASN A 168 -13.46 4.11 -20.94
C ASN A 168 -12.05 3.69 -20.55
N ILE A 169 -11.89 2.50 -19.95
CA ILE A 169 -10.62 1.94 -19.45
C ILE A 169 -10.32 0.61 -20.10
#